data_fdfbfac72add8ec683d4c95f792c7f73
#
_entry.id   fdfbfac72add8ec683d4c95f792c7f73
#
_cell.length_a   1.000
_cell.length_b   1.000
_cell.length_c   1.000
_cell.angle_alpha   90.00
_cell.angle_beta   90.00
_cell.angle_gamma   90.00
#
_symmetry.space_group_name_H-M   'P 1'
#
loop_
_entity.id
_entity.type
_entity.pdbx_description
1 polymer ?
#
loop_
_entity_poly.entity_id
_entity_poly.type
_entity_poly.pdbx_seq_one_letter_code
_entity_poly.pdbx_strand_id
1 'polypeptide(L)'
;INKIGLPVWATGITPATPFMTGPGRVGFALEFAGQQICHGDMVIADADGVVIVPFDEIDSVIAALEKVRGLEEALDARVADGLVTHDKIAAMIENGALLLTDD
;
A
#
# COMPACT_ATOMS: atom_id res chain seq x y z
N ILE A 1 18.49 12.47 2.95
CA ILE A 1 18.08 11.22 3.59
C ILE A 1 18.32 10.06 2.62
N ASN A 2 17.82 10.09 1.38
CA ASN A 2 18.04 9.01 0.39
C ASN A 2 19.52 8.69 0.13
N LYS A 3 20.40 9.69 0.18
CA LYS A 3 21.86 9.51 -0.03
C LYS A 3 22.56 8.74 1.08
N ILE A 4 21.99 8.68 2.28
CA ILE A 4 22.54 7.94 3.43
C ILE A 4 21.89 6.56 3.62
N GLY A 5 20.95 6.17 2.73
CA GLY A 5 20.30 4.87 2.77
C GLY A 5 19.34 4.67 3.94
N LEU A 6 18.91 5.73 4.61
CA LEU A 6 17.92 5.65 5.68
C LEU A 6 16.50 5.69 5.07
N PRO A 7 15.70 4.62 5.19
CA PRO A 7 14.31 4.65 4.78
C PRO A 7 13.50 5.56 5.71
N VAL A 8 12.75 6.51 5.15
CA VAL A 8 11.91 7.45 5.91
C VAL A 8 10.61 7.68 5.16
N TRP A 9 9.49 7.47 5.85
CA TRP A 9 8.16 7.84 5.39
C TRP A 9 7.59 8.88 6.33
N ALA A 10 6.92 9.89 5.79
CA ALA A 10 6.37 10.99 6.56
C ALA A 10 5.09 11.52 5.90
N THR A 11 4.17 12.04 6.69
CA THR A 11 2.95 12.69 6.21
C THR A 11 3.20 14.08 5.61
N GLY A 12 4.39 14.62 5.80
CA GLY A 12 4.77 15.92 5.27
C GLY A 12 6.17 16.36 5.72
N ILE A 13 6.57 17.51 5.23
CA ILE A 13 7.86 18.14 5.54
C ILE A 13 7.59 19.51 6.17
N THR A 14 8.30 19.83 7.23
CA THR A 14 8.24 21.12 7.89
C THR A 14 9.65 21.69 8.11
N PRO A 15 9.87 23.00 7.98
CA PRO A 15 11.12 23.64 8.36
C PRO A 15 11.25 23.84 9.88
N ALA A 16 10.22 23.54 10.66
CA ALA A 16 10.26 23.69 12.11
C ALA A 16 11.26 22.73 12.75
N THR A 17 12.04 23.25 13.69
CA THR A 17 12.94 22.41 14.49
C THR A 17 12.14 21.53 15.44
N PRO A 18 12.41 20.22 15.49
CA PRO A 18 11.73 19.34 16.43
C PRO A 18 12.09 19.71 17.88
N PHE A 19 11.16 19.44 18.80
CA PHE A 19 11.43 19.60 20.22
C PHE A 19 12.51 18.60 20.65
N MET A 20 13.54 19.08 21.32
CA MET A 20 14.65 18.26 21.81
C MET A 20 14.46 17.82 23.26
N THR A 21 13.48 18.39 23.96
CA THR A 21 13.15 18.10 25.36
C THR A 21 11.68 17.79 25.47
N GLY A 22 11.36 16.69 26.10
CA GLY A 22 9.98 16.28 26.33
C GLY A 22 9.88 14.80 26.66
N PRO A 23 8.77 14.36 27.23
CA PRO A 23 8.54 12.96 27.49
C PRO A 23 8.33 12.20 26.15
N GLY A 24 9.02 11.08 26.00
CA GLY A 24 8.80 10.12 24.94
C GLY A 24 8.38 8.76 25.51
N ARG A 25 7.73 7.94 24.71
CA ARG A 25 7.39 6.56 25.06
C ARG A 25 7.79 5.62 23.94
N VAL A 26 8.20 4.42 24.29
CA VAL A 26 8.60 3.37 23.37
C VAL A 26 7.77 2.12 23.65
N GLY A 27 7.35 1.40 22.61
CA GLY A 27 6.60 0.15 22.74
C GLY A 27 5.12 0.31 23.09
N PHE A 28 4.57 1.51 22.92
CA PHE A 28 3.14 1.78 23.08
C PHE A 28 2.45 1.89 21.73
N ALA A 29 1.12 1.73 21.73
CA ALA A 29 0.33 2.00 20.54
C ALA A 29 0.53 3.46 20.07
N LEU A 30 0.72 3.61 18.78
CA LEU A 30 0.95 4.87 18.09
C LEU A 30 -0.23 5.12 17.15
N GLU A 31 -0.74 6.34 17.14
CA GLU A 31 -1.61 6.82 16.06
C GLU A 31 -0.79 7.62 15.06
N PHE A 32 -0.77 7.16 13.82
CA PHE A 32 -0.02 7.80 12.74
C PHE A 32 -0.82 7.79 11.45
N ALA A 33 -0.99 8.97 10.83
CA ALA A 33 -1.76 9.15 9.60
C ALA A 33 -3.21 8.57 9.66
N GLY A 34 -3.84 8.63 10.83
CA GLY A 34 -5.19 8.09 11.06
C GLY A 34 -5.25 6.58 11.27
N GLN A 35 -4.10 5.91 11.38
CA GLN A 35 -4.00 4.48 11.65
C GLN A 35 -3.41 4.23 13.03
N GLN A 36 -3.99 3.28 13.77
CA GLN A 36 -3.41 2.81 15.02
C GLN A 36 -2.39 1.72 14.70
N ILE A 37 -1.18 1.87 15.23
CA ILE A 37 -0.07 0.92 15.08
C ILE A 37 0.29 0.41 16.47
N CYS A 38 0.26 -0.89 16.64
CA CYS A 38 0.52 -1.55 17.91
C CYS A 38 1.90 -2.22 17.92
N HIS A 39 2.35 -2.56 19.12
CA HIS A 39 3.57 -3.35 19.27
C HIS A 39 3.38 -4.75 18.68
N GLY A 40 4.28 -5.15 17.80
CA GLY A 40 4.22 -6.43 17.10
C GLY A 40 3.61 -6.38 15.70
N ASP A 41 2.94 -5.30 15.33
CA ASP A 41 2.42 -5.13 13.98
C ASP A 41 3.55 -5.13 12.95
N MET A 42 3.28 -5.72 11.78
CA MET A 42 4.22 -5.71 10.67
C MET A 42 4.05 -4.43 9.84
N VAL A 43 5.16 -3.77 9.58
CA VAL A 43 5.21 -2.58 8.73
C VAL A 43 5.89 -2.93 7.42
N ILE A 44 5.15 -2.79 6.32
CA ILE A 44 5.65 -2.97 4.96
C ILE A 44 5.65 -1.60 4.29
N ALA A 45 6.79 -1.19 3.74
CA ALA A 45 6.93 0.14 3.20
C ALA A 45 7.84 0.15 1.97
N ASP A 46 7.42 0.82 0.92
CA ASP A 46 8.14 1.00 -0.33
C ASP A 46 7.99 2.43 -0.88
N ALA A 47 8.24 2.63 -2.18
CA ALA A 47 8.12 3.93 -2.83
C ALA A 47 6.66 4.40 -2.97
N ASP A 48 5.71 3.48 -2.97
CA ASP A 48 4.28 3.77 -3.15
C ASP A 48 3.59 4.10 -1.83
N GLY A 49 4.11 3.60 -0.70
CA GLY A 49 3.54 3.92 0.60
C GLY A 49 3.91 2.99 1.74
N VAL A 50 3.07 3.01 2.75
CA VAL A 50 3.23 2.20 3.97
C VAL A 50 1.95 1.45 4.25
N VAL A 51 2.06 0.15 4.50
CA VAL A 51 0.96 -0.73 4.93
C VAL A 51 1.29 -1.29 6.31
N ILE A 52 0.30 -1.32 7.19
CA ILE A 52 0.39 -1.94 8.51
C ILE A 52 -0.47 -3.20 8.52
N VAL A 53 0.12 -4.30 8.94
CA VAL A 53 -0.60 -5.56 9.15
C VAL A 53 -0.61 -5.85 10.64
N PRO A 54 -1.80 -5.91 11.29
CA PRO A 54 -1.93 -6.28 12.69
C PRO A 54 -1.27 -7.61 12.98
N PHE A 55 -0.66 -7.73 14.15
CA PHE A 55 0.12 -8.92 14.53
C PHE A 55 -0.67 -10.22 14.41
N ASP A 56 -1.93 -10.21 14.81
CA ASP A 56 -2.83 -11.35 14.79
C ASP A 56 -3.38 -11.69 13.38
N GLU A 57 -3.21 -10.80 12.41
CA GLU A 57 -3.64 -11.00 11.02
C GLU A 57 -2.50 -11.44 10.08
N ILE A 58 -1.25 -11.46 10.53
CA ILE A 58 -0.08 -11.71 9.68
C ILE A 58 -0.22 -13.04 8.91
N ASP A 59 -0.55 -14.13 9.60
CA ASP A 59 -0.63 -15.46 8.98
C ASP A 59 -1.78 -15.53 7.95
N SER A 60 -2.90 -14.89 8.23
CA SER A 60 -4.06 -14.85 7.32
C SER A 60 -3.75 -14.02 6.07
N VAL A 61 -3.02 -12.91 6.22
CA VAL A 61 -2.57 -12.09 5.10
C VAL A 61 -1.56 -12.83 4.23
N ILE A 62 -0.59 -13.53 4.84
CA ILE A 62 0.38 -14.35 4.09
C ILE A 62 -0.35 -15.41 3.24
N ALA A 63 -1.31 -16.11 3.83
CA ALA A 63 -2.09 -17.11 3.09
C ALA A 63 -2.91 -16.50 1.94
N ALA A 64 -3.43 -15.27 2.13
CA ALA A 64 -4.18 -14.56 1.10
C ALA A 64 -3.26 -14.06 -0.04
N LEU A 65 -2.03 -13.68 0.25
CA LEU A 65 -1.06 -13.19 -0.73
C LEU A 65 -0.71 -14.23 -1.79
N GLU A 66 -0.69 -15.51 -1.45
CA GLU A 66 -0.44 -16.58 -2.44
C GLU A 66 -1.50 -16.58 -3.55
N LYS A 67 -2.77 -16.38 -3.18
CA LYS A 67 -3.87 -16.26 -4.13
C LYS A 67 -3.74 -15.00 -4.99
N VAL A 68 -3.40 -13.87 -4.39
CA VAL A 68 -3.21 -12.60 -5.11
C VAL A 68 -2.06 -12.74 -6.10
N ARG A 69 -0.92 -13.29 -5.69
CA ARG A 69 0.22 -13.55 -6.58
C ARG A 69 -0.16 -14.39 -7.80
N GLY A 70 -0.93 -15.46 -7.62
CA GLY A 70 -1.40 -16.27 -8.73
C GLY A 70 -2.30 -15.50 -9.71
N LEU A 71 -3.13 -14.57 -9.19
CA LEU A 71 -3.97 -13.71 -10.04
C LEU A 71 -3.13 -12.67 -10.79
N GLU A 72 -2.11 -12.10 -10.16
CA GLU A 72 -1.19 -11.15 -10.79
C GLU A 72 -0.38 -11.82 -11.89
N GLU A 73 0.22 -12.98 -11.63
CA GLU A 73 0.95 -13.75 -12.64
C GLU A 73 0.07 -14.10 -13.85
N ALA A 74 -1.18 -14.49 -13.61
CA ALA A 74 -2.13 -14.77 -14.68
C ALA A 74 -2.50 -13.51 -15.48
N LEU A 75 -2.62 -12.36 -14.81
CA LEU A 75 -2.89 -11.09 -15.47
C LEU A 75 -1.67 -10.63 -16.28
N ASP A 76 -0.47 -10.72 -15.74
CA ASP A 76 0.77 -10.38 -16.42
C ASP A 76 0.97 -11.20 -17.70
N ALA A 77 0.68 -12.49 -17.65
CA ALA A 77 0.71 -13.36 -18.83
C ALA A 77 -0.30 -12.91 -19.90
N ARG A 78 -1.51 -12.51 -19.50
CA ARG A 78 -2.53 -11.98 -20.43
C ARG A 78 -2.11 -10.64 -21.04
N VAL A 79 -1.50 -9.76 -20.24
CA VAL A 79 -0.97 -8.48 -20.71
C VAL A 79 0.15 -8.71 -21.72
N ALA A 80 1.06 -9.63 -21.44
CA ALA A 80 2.13 -10.01 -22.36
C ALA A 80 1.60 -10.62 -23.68
N ASP A 81 0.44 -11.30 -23.62
CA ASP A 81 -0.25 -11.89 -24.77
C ASP A 81 -1.15 -10.88 -25.53
N GLY A 82 -1.12 -9.61 -25.13
CA GLY A 82 -1.77 -8.51 -25.85
C GLY A 82 -3.12 -8.09 -25.27
N LEU A 83 -3.39 -8.34 -24.00
CA LEU A 83 -4.58 -7.79 -23.32
C LEU A 83 -4.54 -6.26 -23.30
N VAL A 84 -5.47 -5.61 -24.01
CA VAL A 84 -5.57 -4.16 -24.08
C VAL A 84 -6.48 -3.60 -22.99
N THR A 85 -7.53 -4.35 -22.63
CA THR A 85 -8.55 -3.89 -21.68
C THR A 85 -8.96 -5.03 -20.77
N HIS A 86 -9.04 -4.76 -19.46
CA HIS A 86 -9.51 -5.74 -18.48
C HIS A 86 -10.97 -6.13 -18.74
N ASP A 87 -11.32 -7.42 -18.63
CA ASP A 87 -12.65 -7.96 -18.94
C ASP A 87 -13.80 -7.20 -18.26
N LYS A 88 -13.58 -6.78 -17.01
CA LYS A 88 -14.56 -5.98 -16.26
C LYS A 88 -14.84 -4.62 -16.92
N ILE A 89 -13.81 -3.98 -17.44
CA ILE A 89 -13.94 -2.69 -18.14
C ILE A 89 -14.64 -2.90 -19.50
N ALA A 90 -14.25 -3.96 -20.24
CA ALA A 90 -14.91 -4.33 -21.48
C ALA A 90 -16.42 -4.56 -21.28
N ALA A 91 -16.79 -5.32 -20.24
CA ALA A 91 -18.20 -5.55 -19.89
C ALA A 91 -18.93 -4.26 -19.46
N MET A 92 -18.26 -3.31 -18.81
CA MET A 92 -18.85 -2.02 -18.46
C MET A 92 -19.08 -1.13 -19.69
N ILE A 93 -18.25 -1.22 -20.72
CA ILE A 93 -18.46 -0.54 -22.01
C ILE A 93 -19.64 -1.16 -22.74
N GLU A 94 -19.69 -2.50 -22.84
CA GLU A 94 -20.76 -3.23 -23.53
C GLU A 94 -22.14 -2.97 -22.93
N ASN A 95 -22.25 -2.90 -21.62
CA ASN A 95 -23.53 -2.67 -20.92
C ASN A 95 -23.88 -1.19 -20.74
N GLY A 96 -23.08 -0.26 -21.28
CA GLY A 96 -23.31 1.17 -21.23
C GLY A 96 -23.08 1.83 -19.87
N ALA A 97 -22.47 1.12 -18.93
CA ALA A 97 -22.09 1.69 -17.63
C ALA A 97 -20.88 2.61 -17.73
N LEU A 98 -20.12 2.53 -18.83
CA LEU A 98 -18.97 3.37 -19.13
C LEU A 98 -19.07 3.83 -20.59
N LEU A 99 -19.06 5.13 -20.80
CA LEU A 99 -19.09 5.74 -22.13
C LEU A 99 -17.66 6.14 -22.53
N LEU A 100 -17.25 5.75 -23.72
CA LEU A 100 -16.04 6.27 -24.34
C LEU A 100 -16.41 7.58 -25.04
N THR A 101 -15.68 8.66 -24.75
CA THR A 101 -15.78 9.93 -25.48
C THR A 101 -14.61 10.04 -26.43
N ASP A 102 -14.91 10.30 -27.70
CA ASP A 102 -13.91 10.59 -28.74
C ASP A 102 -13.47 12.07 -28.61
N ASP A 103 -12.68 12.41 -27.58
CA ASP A 103 -12.04 13.73 -27.47
C ASP A 103 -10.52 13.61 -27.70
#